data_566b04e6ac4b8f7924b6e5493b94c27f
#
_entry.id   566b04e6ac4b8f7924b6e5493b94c27f
#
_cell.length_a   1.000
_cell.length_b   1.000
_cell.length_c   1.000
_cell.angle_alpha   90.00
_cell.angle_beta   90.00
_cell.angle_gamma   90.00
#
_symmetry.space_group_name_H-M   'P 1'
#
loop_
_entity.id
_entity.type
_entity.pdbx_description
1 polymer ?
#
loop_
_entity_poly.entity_id
_entity_poly.type
_entity_poly.pdbx_seq_one_letter_code
_entity_poly.pdbx_strand_id
1 'polypeptide(L)'
;MRLKSFIYYLDIALENRIREDIQIERGKVKKFVIQYEAFISDEWQPIARYDTAHGFAHLDLYTTGAQKQKSKLYLNDFNAALTYAEKDLKKNWIKYQLNYEKYTKKSKE
;
A
#
# COMPACT_ATOMS: atom_id res chain seq x y z
N MET A 1 17.00 -12.43 12.54
CA MET A 1 15.90 -11.80 11.75
C MET A 1 15.37 -10.59 12.49
N ARG A 2 15.16 -9.52 11.79
CA ARG A 2 14.67 -8.27 12.37
C ARG A 2 13.33 -7.91 11.74
N LEU A 3 12.33 -7.62 12.58
CA LEU A 3 11.00 -7.19 12.15
C LEU A 3 10.82 -5.72 12.50
N LYS A 4 10.33 -4.94 11.55
CA LYS A 4 9.96 -3.54 11.76
C LYS A 4 8.50 -3.36 11.35
N SER A 5 7.73 -2.70 12.22
CA SER A 5 6.33 -2.37 11.92
C SER A 5 6.07 -0.95 12.39
N PHE A 6 5.49 -0.13 11.53
CA PHE A 6 5.16 1.24 11.89
C PHE A 6 4.02 1.78 11.05
N ILE A 7 3.43 2.86 11.59
CA ILE A 7 2.32 3.58 10.95
C ILE A 7 2.68 5.05 10.95
N TYR A 8 2.44 5.74 9.84
CA TYR A 8 2.55 7.18 9.78
C TYR A 8 1.42 7.77 8.94
N TYR A 9 1.07 9.02 9.24
CA TYR A 9 -0.07 9.69 8.63
C TYR A 9 0.39 10.59 7.48
N LEU A 10 -0.45 10.65 6.45
CA LEU A 10 -0.18 11.42 5.23
C LEU A 10 -0.83 12.80 5.25
N ASP A 11 -1.78 13.04 6.17
CA ASP A 11 -2.53 14.28 6.27
C ASP A 11 -2.70 14.74 7.72
N ILE A 12 -3.01 16.01 7.88
CA ILE A 12 -3.20 16.63 9.20
C ILE A 12 -4.47 16.09 9.88
N ALA A 13 -5.49 15.76 9.12
CA ALA A 13 -6.75 15.23 9.64
C ALA A 13 -6.63 13.80 10.18
N LEU A 14 -5.49 13.12 9.96
CA LEU A 14 -5.24 11.74 10.40
C LEU A 14 -6.27 10.75 9.81
N GLU A 15 -6.69 11.00 8.59
CA GLU A 15 -7.64 10.17 7.87
C GLU A 15 -6.99 9.34 6.76
N ASN A 16 -5.70 9.53 6.55
CA ASN A 16 -4.92 8.80 5.54
C ASN A 16 -3.59 8.39 6.15
N ARG A 17 -3.27 7.10 6.05
CA ARG A 17 -2.07 6.58 6.70
C ARG A 17 -1.40 5.50 5.88
N ILE A 18 -0.11 5.30 6.16
CA ILE A 18 0.68 4.18 5.65
C ILE A 18 0.97 3.24 6.80
N ARG A 19 0.78 1.94 6.55
CA ARG A 19 1.24 0.87 7.44
C ARG A 19 2.34 0.12 6.75
N GLU A 20 3.45 -0.13 7.45
CA GLU A 20 4.57 -0.90 6.91
C GLU A 20 4.93 -2.03 7.85
N ASP A 21 5.10 -3.21 7.29
CA ASP A 21 5.67 -4.38 7.97
C ASP A 21 6.83 -4.86 7.12
N ILE A 22 8.03 -4.88 7.70
CA ILE A 22 9.26 -5.18 6.99
C ILE A 22 10.01 -6.28 7.74
N GLN A 23 10.45 -7.29 7.00
CA GLN A 23 11.29 -8.35 7.53
C GLN A 23 12.68 -8.20 6.92
N ILE A 24 13.69 -8.03 7.78
CA ILE A 24 15.08 -7.78 7.38
C ILE A 24 15.95 -8.90 7.91
N GLU A 25 16.86 -9.39 7.07
CA GLU A 25 17.85 -10.37 7.44
C GLU A 25 19.19 -9.99 6.83
N ARG A 26 20.21 -9.85 7.67
CA ARG A 26 21.57 -9.45 7.25
C ARG A 26 21.57 -8.18 6.40
N GLY A 27 20.79 -7.18 6.82
CA GLY A 27 20.71 -5.88 6.14
C GLY A 27 19.90 -5.88 4.85
N LYS A 28 19.26 -6.99 4.50
CA LYS A 28 18.47 -7.11 3.27
C LYS A 28 17.00 -7.32 3.61
N VAL A 29 16.13 -6.64 2.86
CA VAL A 29 14.69 -6.84 2.97
C VAL A 29 14.33 -8.20 2.37
N LYS A 30 13.74 -9.06 3.18
CA LYS A 30 13.29 -10.41 2.77
C LYS A 30 11.81 -10.44 2.40
N LYS A 31 11.00 -9.67 3.13
CA LYS A 31 9.56 -9.54 2.89
C LYS A 31 9.14 -8.15 3.29
N PHE A 32 8.12 -7.62 2.65
CA PHE A 32 7.49 -6.39 3.13
C PHE A 32 6.03 -6.33 2.72
N VAL A 33 5.28 -5.56 3.50
CA VAL A 33 3.96 -5.05 3.16
C VAL A 33 4.02 -3.55 3.43
N ILE A 34 3.58 -2.74 2.47
CA ILE A 34 3.34 -1.33 2.69
C ILE A 34 1.97 -1.01 2.12
N GLN A 35 1.08 -0.49 2.97
CA GLN A 35 -0.32 -0.30 2.61
C GLN A 35 -0.79 1.10 2.93
N TYR A 36 -1.37 1.76 1.93
CA TYR A 36 -2.09 3.01 2.13
C TYR A 36 -3.51 2.68 2.53
N GLU A 37 -3.96 3.27 3.64
CA GLU A 37 -5.30 3.13 4.19
C GLU A 37 -5.96 4.49 4.37
N ALA A 38 -7.24 4.58 4.05
CA ALA A 38 -8.04 5.77 4.29
C ALA A 38 -9.17 5.46 5.26
N PHE A 39 -9.47 6.41 6.14
CA PHE A 39 -10.59 6.30 7.10
C PHE A 39 -11.86 6.74 6.40
N ILE A 40 -12.71 5.78 6.06
CA ILE A 40 -13.94 6.01 5.28
C ILE A 40 -15.08 5.28 5.97
N SER A 41 -16.20 5.99 6.22
CA SER A 41 -17.39 5.41 6.86
C SER A 41 -17.07 4.71 8.18
N ASP A 42 -16.28 5.39 9.03
CA ASP A 42 -15.88 4.95 10.36
C ASP A 42 -14.98 3.71 10.39
N GLU A 43 -14.37 3.36 9.27
CA GLU A 43 -13.44 2.23 9.18
C GLU A 43 -12.22 2.56 8.36
N TRP A 44 -11.08 1.94 8.69
CA TRP A 44 -9.88 2.02 7.88
C TRP A 44 -10.03 1.07 6.70
N GLN A 45 -9.97 1.62 5.48
CA GLN A 45 -10.11 0.88 4.24
C GLN A 45 -8.77 0.80 3.53
N PRO A 46 -8.36 -0.39 3.06
CA PRO A 46 -7.16 -0.49 2.23
C PRO A 46 -7.42 0.13 0.86
N ILE A 47 -6.52 0.99 0.41
CA ILE A 47 -6.64 1.67 -0.88
C ILE A 47 -5.64 1.13 -1.89
N ALA A 48 -4.36 1.02 -1.47
CA ALA A 48 -3.28 0.51 -2.31
C ALA A 48 -2.31 -0.26 -1.44
N ARG A 49 -1.78 -1.38 -1.94
CA ARG A 49 -0.90 -2.24 -1.18
C ARG A 49 0.21 -2.77 -2.06
N TYR A 50 1.45 -2.55 -1.63
CA TYR A 50 2.60 -3.26 -2.18
C TYR A 50 2.99 -4.39 -1.24
N ASP A 51 3.23 -5.57 -1.76
CA ASP A 51 3.75 -6.67 -0.95
C ASP A 51 4.55 -7.67 -1.78
N THR A 52 5.20 -8.59 -1.07
CA THR A 52 6.09 -9.59 -1.65
C THR A 52 5.59 -11.01 -1.40
N ALA A 53 4.29 -11.20 -1.18
CA ALA A 53 3.72 -12.47 -0.72
C ALA A 53 4.01 -13.66 -1.65
N HIS A 54 4.17 -13.42 -2.95
CA HIS A 54 4.39 -14.50 -3.93
C HIS A 54 5.82 -14.57 -4.44
N GLY A 55 6.79 -14.05 -3.67
CA GLY A 55 8.20 -14.07 -4.06
C GLY A 55 8.61 -12.96 -5.01
N PHE A 56 7.72 -12.04 -5.33
CA PHE A 56 7.99 -10.86 -6.13
C PHE A 56 7.15 -9.69 -5.61
N ALA A 57 7.63 -8.48 -5.83
CA ALA A 57 6.86 -7.30 -5.42
C ALA A 57 5.72 -7.04 -6.38
N HIS A 58 4.55 -6.73 -5.85
CA HIS A 58 3.39 -6.38 -6.66
C HIS A 58 2.54 -5.31 -5.97
N LEU A 59 1.78 -4.58 -6.77
CA LEU A 59 0.86 -3.56 -6.31
C LEU A 59 -0.57 -4.05 -6.51
N ASP A 60 -1.36 -4.03 -5.42
CA ASP A 60 -2.79 -4.26 -5.47
C ASP A 60 -3.50 -2.92 -5.28
N LEU A 61 -4.37 -2.55 -6.21
CA LEU A 61 -5.27 -1.41 -6.06
C LEU A 61 -6.64 -1.94 -5.69
N TYR A 62 -7.13 -1.51 -4.55
CA TYR A 62 -8.43 -1.95 -4.06
C TYR A 62 -9.54 -1.15 -4.69
N THR A 63 -10.66 -1.84 -4.92
CA THR A 63 -11.92 -1.23 -5.35
C THR A 63 -12.98 -1.68 -4.36
N THR A 64 -14.21 -1.21 -4.51
CA THR A 64 -15.32 -1.62 -3.64
C THR A 64 -15.55 -3.13 -3.70
N GLY A 65 -15.89 -3.70 -2.54
CA GLY A 65 -16.26 -5.11 -2.47
C GLY A 65 -15.09 -6.07 -2.56
N ALA A 66 -13.90 -5.63 -2.14
CA ALA A 66 -12.69 -6.43 -2.09
C ALA A 66 -12.14 -6.84 -3.47
N GLN A 67 -12.63 -6.23 -4.56
CA GLN A 67 -12.02 -6.41 -5.87
C GLN A 67 -10.68 -5.69 -5.92
N LYS A 68 -9.72 -6.27 -6.62
CA LYS A 68 -8.38 -5.73 -6.72
C LYS A 68 -7.91 -5.70 -8.16
N GLN A 69 -7.21 -4.62 -8.53
CA GLN A 69 -6.38 -4.60 -9.72
C GLN A 69 -4.95 -4.88 -9.28
N LYS A 70 -4.31 -5.87 -9.87
CA LYS A 70 -2.98 -6.31 -9.49
C LYS A 70 -1.96 -5.97 -10.56
N SER A 71 -0.84 -5.38 -10.17
CA SER A 71 0.27 -5.06 -11.05
C SER A 71 1.57 -5.61 -10.49
N LYS A 72 2.36 -6.27 -11.33
CA LYS A 72 3.67 -6.77 -10.95
C LYS A 72 4.71 -5.66 -11.05
N LEU A 73 5.55 -5.53 -10.02
CA LEU A 73 6.61 -4.54 -9.98
C LEU A 73 7.93 -5.23 -10.31
N TYR A 74 8.52 -4.86 -11.45
CA TYR A 74 9.77 -5.45 -11.94
C TYR A 74 10.97 -4.67 -11.43
N LEU A 75 11.38 -4.96 -10.18
CA LEU A 75 12.60 -4.43 -9.60
C LEU A 75 13.50 -5.60 -9.14
N ASN A 76 14.81 -5.40 -9.24
CA ASN A 76 15.78 -6.47 -9.04
C ASN A 76 15.89 -6.98 -7.62
N ASP A 77 15.57 -6.17 -6.63
CA ASP A 77 15.62 -6.59 -5.23
C ASP A 77 14.53 -5.92 -4.40
N PHE A 78 14.28 -6.48 -3.23
CA PHE A 78 13.21 -5.99 -2.35
C PHE A 78 13.57 -4.70 -1.63
N ASN A 79 14.86 -4.37 -1.49
CA ASN A 79 15.27 -3.06 -0.96
C ASN A 79 14.86 -1.95 -1.93
N ALA A 80 15.14 -2.14 -3.21
CA ALA A 80 14.75 -1.19 -4.26
C ALA A 80 13.22 -1.12 -4.38
N ALA A 81 12.54 -2.27 -4.30
CA ALA A 81 11.09 -2.33 -4.39
C ALA A 81 10.41 -1.60 -3.22
N LEU A 82 10.92 -1.77 -2.00
CA LEU A 82 10.39 -1.07 -0.83
C LEU A 82 10.57 0.44 -0.95
N THR A 83 11.76 0.88 -1.36
CA THR A 83 12.03 2.30 -1.57
C THR A 83 11.09 2.90 -2.61
N TYR A 84 10.89 2.19 -3.71
CA TYR A 84 9.95 2.61 -4.76
C TYR A 84 8.53 2.73 -4.22
N ALA A 85 8.07 1.70 -3.48
CA ALA A 85 6.72 1.66 -2.92
C ALA A 85 6.48 2.81 -1.95
N GLU A 86 7.44 3.09 -1.07
CA GLU A 86 7.34 4.21 -0.13
C GLU A 86 7.21 5.54 -0.85
N LYS A 87 8.05 5.77 -1.84
CA LYS A 87 8.03 7.02 -2.62
C LYS A 87 6.73 7.16 -3.41
N ASP A 88 6.27 6.09 -4.03
CA ASP A 88 5.06 6.11 -4.82
C ASP A 88 3.84 6.45 -3.96
N LEU A 89 3.67 5.76 -2.83
CA LEU A 89 2.51 5.99 -1.97
C LEU A 89 2.53 7.38 -1.34
N LYS A 90 3.70 7.86 -0.90
CA LYS A 90 3.83 9.21 -0.34
C LYS A 90 3.52 10.30 -1.37
N LYS A 91 3.90 10.08 -2.62
CA LYS A 91 3.69 11.05 -3.69
C LYS A 91 2.29 10.98 -4.28
N ASN A 92 1.74 9.78 -4.42
CA ASN A 92 0.55 9.54 -5.25
C ASN A 92 -0.68 9.05 -4.48
N TRP A 93 -0.70 9.12 -3.15
CA TRP A 93 -1.83 8.60 -2.36
C TRP A 93 -3.16 9.28 -2.72
N ILE A 94 -3.14 10.57 -3.06
CA ILE A 94 -4.36 11.30 -3.45
C ILE A 94 -4.91 10.72 -4.74
N LYS A 95 -4.04 10.41 -5.70
CA LYS A 95 -4.42 9.78 -6.96
C LYS A 95 -5.08 8.42 -6.71
N TYR A 96 -4.52 7.62 -5.81
CA TYR A 96 -5.07 6.31 -5.47
C TYR A 96 -6.41 6.43 -4.75
N GLN A 97 -6.55 7.42 -3.87
CA GLN A 97 -7.81 7.69 -3.19
C GLN A 97 -8.91 8.07 -4.19
N LEU A 98 -8.61 8.95 -5.14
CA LEU A 98 -9.56 9.35 -6.16
C LEU A 98 -9.99 8.17 -7.04
N ASN A 99 -9.07 7.29 -7.37
CA ASN A 99 -9.37 6.08 -8.11
C ASN A 99 -10.33 5.17 -7.34
N TYR A 100 -10.07 4.97 -6.05
CA TYR A 100 -10.93 4.20 -5.17
C TYR A 100 -12.34 4.79 -5.10
N GLU A 101 -12.45 6.10 -4.91
CA GLU A 101 -13.73 6.80 -4.84
C GLU A 101 -14.54 6.67 -6.14
N LYS A 102 -13.85 6.74 -7.28
CA LYS A 102 -14.48 6.59 -8.60
C LYS A 102 -15.16 5.22 -8.72
N TYR A 103 -14.51 4.15 -8.32
CA TYR A 103 -15.08 2.81 -8.36
C TYR A 103 -16.23 2.66 -7.35
N THR A 104 -16.10 3.28 -6.18
CA THR A 104 -17.15 3.26 -5.17
C THR A 104 -18.44 3.94 -5.68
N LYS A 105 -18.32 5.07 -6.37
CA LYS A 105 -19.46 5.76 -6.97
C LYS A 105 -20.14 4.93 -8.05
N LYS A 106 -19.36 4.25 -8.89
CA LYS A 106 -19.91 3.37 -9.92
C LYS A 106 -20.71 2.20 -9.35
N SER A 107 -20.28 1.67 -8.20
CA SER A 107 -20.97 0.57 -7.53
C SER A 107 -22.32 0.95 -6.97
N LYS A 108 -22.56 2.24 -6.72
CA LYS A 108 -23.80 2.75 -6.15
C LYS A 108 -24.84 3.15 -7.22
N GLU A 109 -24.41 3.21 -8.45
CA GLU A 109 -25.27 3.49 -9.58
C GLU A 109 -25.84 2.19 -10.16
#